data_bd899bf9622f746778c86beb4c6429ad
#
_entry.id   bd899bf9622f746778c86beb4c6429ad
#
_cell.length_a   1.000
_cell.length_b   1.000
_cell.length_c   1.000
_cell.angle_alpha   90.00
_cell.angle_beta   90.00
_cell.angle_gamma   90.00
#
_symmetry.space_group_name_H-M   'P 1'
#
loop_
_entity.id
_entity.type
_entity.pdbx_description
1 polymer ?
#
loop_
_entity_poly.entity_id
_entity_poly.type
_entity_poly.pdbx_seq_one_letter_code
_entity_poly.pdbx_strand_id
1 'polypeptide(L)'
;TPCAAGVIALLLDKNPELTPADISRILETTAQKISNNKNNYTGSGLIDALAAINAIDCGNFKYLSHIINDEENGNNNGNLNASEQVGLQVTFENNSDESYNNVKAVLRNDNPLVRIDDSIAQISSIGANETISITEGFKFFVEETADYKSMLGFDVYFFDENDELISFIRIPVKVQDNALEF
;
A
#
# COMPACT_ATOMS: atom_id res chain seq x y z
N THR A 1 25.02 -4.13 -4.50
CA THR A 1 25.11 -4.98 -5.41
C THR A 1 25.29 -6.48 -5.20
N PRO A 2 26.41 -7.16 -4.86
CA PRO A 2 26.35 -8.62 -4.68
C PRO A 2 25.44 -9.05 -3.50
N CYS A 3 25.43 -8.31 -2.39
CA CYS A 3 24.57 -8.59 -1.25
C CYS A 3 23.08 -8.50 -1.62
N ALA A 4 22.68 -7.47 -2.36
CA ALA A 4 21.31 -7.34 -2.83
C ALA A 4 20.90 -8.51 -3.74
N ALA A 5 21.76 -8.93 -4.66
CA ALA A 5 21.52 -10.08 -5.52
C ALA A 5 21.35 -11.39 -4.72
N GLY A 6 22.13 -11.57 -3.65
CA GLY A 6 21.99 -12.71 -2.74
C GLY A 6 20.63 -12.72 -2.00
N VAL A 7 20.20 -11.56 -1.50
CA VAL A 7 18.89 -11.44 -0.84
C VAL A 7 17.74 -11.69 -1.85
N ILE A 8 17.83 -11.14 -3.06
CA ILE A 8 16.85 -11.39 -4.12
C ILE A 8 16.77 -12.89 -4.46
N ALA A 9 17.89 -13.58 -4.54
CA ALA A 9 17.90 -15.03 -4.79
C ALA A 9 17.18 -15.81 -3.67
N LEU A 10 17.37 -15.43 -2.40
CA LEU A 10 16.66 -16.01 -1.26
C LEU A 10 15.15 -15.74 -1.30
N LEU A 11 14.75 -14.52 -1.72
CA LEU A 11 13.33 -14.16 -1.87
C LEU A 11 12.67 -15.02 -2.95
N LEU A 12 13.33 -15.20 -4.09
CA LEU A 12 12.82 -16.03 -5.20
C LEU A 12 12.86 -17.53 -4.89
N ASP A 13 13.80 -18.01 -4.09
CA ASP A 13 13.82 -19.39 -3.60
C ASP A 13 12.60 -19.69 -2.71
N LYS A 14 12.24 -18.73 -1.85
CA LYS A 14 11.07 -18.83 -0.96
C LYS A 14 9.73 -18.66 -1.70
N ASN A 15 9.65 -17.73 -2.64
CA ASN A 15 8.48 -17.52 -3.49
C ASN A 15 8.90 -17.19 -4.93
N PRO A 16 8.89 -18.19 -5.84
CA PRO A 16 9.27 -18.01 -7.25
C PRO A 16 8.33 -17.10 -8.06
N GLU A 17 7.11 -16.84 -7.58
CA GLU A 17 6.10 -16.02 -8.27
C GLU A 17 6.28 -14.50 -8.01
N LEU A 18 7.25 -14.09 -7.19
CA LEU A 18 7.51 -12.68 -6.93
C LEU A 18 7.95 -11.96 -8.22
N THR A 19 7.22 -10.88 -8.52
CA THR A 19 7.60 -9.98 -9.62
C THR A 19 8.78 -9.08 -9.22
N PRO A 20 9.52 -8.49 -10.18
CA PRO A 20 10.54 -7.48 -9.86
C PRO A 20 10.01 -6.30 -9.04
N ALA A 21 8.75 -5.92 -9.23
CA ALA A 21 8.09 -4.86 -8.46
C ALA A 21 7.87 -5.28 -7.00
N ASP A 22 7.46 -6.53 -6.75
CA ASP A 22 7.30 -7.08 -5.41
C ASP A 22 8.62 -7.14 -4.66
N ILE A 23 9.68 -7.62 -5.34
CA ILE A 23 11.03 -7.67 -4.78
C ILE A 23 11.53 -6.27 -4.41
N SER A 24 11.40 -5.29 -5.30
CA SER A 24 11.81 -3.90 -5.01
C SER A 24 11.06 -3.36 -3.80
N ARG A 25 9.76 -3.56 -3.74
CA ARG A 25 8.91 -3.13 -2.63
C ARG A 25 9.31 -3.79 -1.32
N ILE A 26 9.48 -5.12 -1.28
CA ILE A 26 9.91 -5.85 -0.10
C ILE A 26 11.24 -5.27 0.43
N LEU A 27 12.24 -5.12 -0.44
CA LEU A 27 13.53 -4.60 -0.06
C LEU A 27 13.47 -3.15 0.44
N GLU A 28 12.65 -2.30 -0.18
CA GLU A 28 12.50 -0.90 0.23
C GLU A 28 11.76 -0.73 1.56
N THR A 29 10.74 -1.54 1.81
CA THR A 29 9.91 -1.44 3.02
C THR A 29 10.55 -2.05 4.24
N THR A 30 11.36 -3.10 4.05
CA THR A 30 12.07 -3.80 5.14
C THR A 30 13.46 -3.24 5.40
N ALA A 31 13.94 -2.28 4.59
CA ALA A 31 15.25 -1.67 4.77
C ALA A 31 15.37 -0.94 6.11
N GLN A 32 16.48 -1.16 6.82
CA GLN A 32 16.83 -0.39 8.01
C GLN A 32 17.13 1.06 7.62
N LYS A 33 16.33 1.99 8.13
CA LYS A 33 16.48 3.42 7.81
C LYS A 33 17.78 3.97 8.36
N ILE A 34 18.62 4.52 7.48
CA ILE A 34 19.85 5.24 7.85
C ILE A 34 19.54 6.73 8.13
N SER A 35 18.44 7.24 7.59
CA SER A 35 17.99 8.62 7.73
C SER A 35 16.47 8.64 7.91
N ASN A 36 15.94 9.67 8.58
CA ASN A 36 14.50 9.84 8.80
C ASN A 36 13.71 10.04 7.50
N ASN A 37 14.38 10.44 6.41
CA ASN A 37 13.79 10.61 5.09
C ASN A 37 14.59 9.88 4.02
N LYS A 38 13.90 9.25 3.08
CA LYS A 38 14.48 8.73 1.83
C LYS A 38 15.13 9.87 1.08
N ASN A 39 16.37 9.70 0.67
CA ASN A 39 17.13 10.72 -0.09
C ASN A 39 18.05 10.05 -1.11
N ASN A 40 18.62 10.85 -2.03
CA ASN A 40 19.45 10.33 -3.12
C ASN A 40 20.79 9.70 -2.68
N TYR A 41 21.21 9.89 -1.41
CA TYR A 41 22.44 9.32 -0.89
C TYR A 41 22.24 7.98 -0.17
N THR A 42 21.10 7.82 0.54
CA THR A 42 20.81 6.63 1.36
C THR A 42 19.73 5.76 0.79
N GLY A 43 18.97 6.24 -0.20
CA GLY A 43 17.81 5.53 -0.75
C GLY A 43 16.80 5.21 0.34
N SER A 44 16.31 3.98 0.35
CA SER A 44 15.37 3.46 1.37
C SER A 44 16.08 3.00 2.65
N GLY A 45 17.40 2.77 2.60
CA GLY A 45 18.21 2.34 3.74
C GLY A 45 19.12 1.15 3.46
N LEU A 46 19.52 0.47 4.52
CA LEU A 46 20.33 -0.74 4.46
C LEU A 46 19.42 -1.97 4.33
N ILE A 47 19.74 -2.86 3.41
CA ILE A 47 18.97 -4.10 3.20
C ILE A 47 19.01 -4.96 4.47
N ASP A 48 17.84 -5.34 4.96
CA ASP A 48 17.65 -6.32 6.01
C ASP A 48 17.10 -7.62 5.39
N ALA A 49 17.98 -8.62 5.26
CA ALA A 49 17.65 -9.89 4.61
C ALA A 49 16.61 -10.69 5.41
N LEU A 50 16.70 -10.66 6.75
CA LEU A 50 15.74 -11.39 7.59
C LEU A 50 14.35 -10.77 7.54
N ALA A 51 14.28 -9.45 7.68
CA ALA A 51 13.03 -8.73 7.54
C ALA A 51 12.41 -8.91 6.14
N ALA A 52 13.24 -8.88 5.08
CA ALA A 52 12.78 -9.11 3.71
C ALA A 52 12.21 -10.53 3.50
N ILE A 53 12.86 -11.57 4.03
CA ILE A 53 12.38 -12.95 3.95
C ILE A 53 11.08 -13.14 4.74
N ASN A 54 10.98 -12.55 5.92
CA ASN A 54 9.77 -12.62 6.73
C ASN A 54 8.61 -11.87 6.05
N ALA A 55 8.87 -10.78 5.34
CA ALA A 55 7.86 -10.03 4.61
C ALA A 55 7.24 -10.81 3.42
N ILE A 56 7.86 -11.88 2.94
CA ILE A 56 7.25 -12.75 1.92
C ILE A 56 6.03 -13.50 2.50
N ASP A 57 6.11 -13.93 3.74
CA ASP A 57 5.02 -14.63 4.43
C ASP A 57 3.89 -13.65 4.84
N CYS A 58 4.12 -12.33 4.69
CA CYS A 58 3.13 -11.29 4.96
C CYS A 58 2.10 -11.09 3.83
N GLY A 59 2.00 -12.01 2.86
CA GLY A 59 0.98 -12.00 1.81
C GLY A 59 -0.39 -12.56 2.25
N ASN A 60 -0.71 -12.50 3.55
CA ASN A 60 -1.92 -13.08 4.11
C ASN A 60 -3.20 -12.36 3.66
N PHE A 61 -3.10 -11.10 3.24
CA PHE A 61 -4.24 -10.33 2.78
C PHE A 61 -4.19 -10.12 1.27
N LYS A 62 -5.30 -10.41 0.61
CA LYS A 62 -5.48 -10.28 -0.83
C LYS A 62 -6.37 -9.10 -1.14
N TYR A 63 -5.87 -8.15 -1.92
CA TYR A 63 -6.68 -7.06 -2.46
C TYR A 63 -7.80 -7.62 -3.35
N LEU A 64 -9.03 -7.12 -3.17
CA LEU A 64 -10.18 -7.45 -3.99
C LEU A 64 -10.68 -6.26 -4.81
N SER A 65 -10.95 -5.12 -4.15
CA SER A 65 -11.48 -3.92 -4.82
C SER A 65 -11.23 -2.67 -3.99
N HIS A 66 -11.44 -1.51 -4.60
CA HIS A 66 -11.47 -0.22 -3.91
C HIS A 66 -12.60 0.65 -4.47
N ILE A 67 -12.99 1.65 -3.67
CA ILE A 67 -13.94 2.69 -4.04
C ILE A 67 -13.29 4.03 -3.71
N ILE A 68 -13.41 4.99 -4.64
CA ILE A 68 -13.07 6.38 -4.42
C ILE A 68 -14.32 7.08 -3.89
N ASN A 69 -14.21 7.69 -2.72
CA ASN A 69 -15.26 8.51 -2.13
C ASN A 69 -14.86 9.99 -2.25
N ASP A 70 -15.50 10.70 -3.17
CA ASP A 70 -15.27 12.11 -3.50
C ASP A 70 -16.46 13.01 -3.08
N GLU A 71 -17.37 12.48 -2.22
CA GLU A 71 -18.59 13.19 -1.80
C GLU A 71 -18.28 14.47 -0.98
N GLU A 72 -17.25 14.46 -0.14
CA GLU A 72 -16.99 15.58 0.78
C GLU A 72 -16.30 16.77 0.09
N ASN A 73 -15.30 16.53 -0.73
CA ASN A 73 -14.43 17.57 -1.30
C ASN A 73 -14.08 17.31 -2.79
N GLY A 74 -14.83 16.48 -3.47
CA GLY A 74 -14.69 16.18 -4.89
C GLY A 74 -15.91 16.60 -5.68
N ASN A 75 -16.04 16.08 -6.88
CA ASN A 75 -17.14 16.39 -7.80
C ASN A 75 -18.30 15.36 -7.75
N ASN A 76 -18.20 14.39 -6.85
CA ASN A 76 -19.20 13.33 -6.59
C ASN A 76 -19.49 12.47 -7.83
N ASN A 77 -18.45 12.14 -8.61
CA ASN A 77 -18.57 11.26 -9.77
C ASN A 77 -18.04 9.84 -9.50
N GLY A 78 -17.49 9.59 -8.29
CA GLY A 78 -16.93 8.30 -7.88
C GLY A 78 -15.60 7.96 -8.55
N ASN A 79 -14.95 8.91 -9.21
CA ASN A 79 -13.67 8.74 -9.88
C ASN A 79 -12.61 9.61 -9.21
N LEU A 80 -11.34 9.22 -9.37
CA LEU A 80 -10.24 10.03 -8.92
C LEU A 80 -9.87 11.06 -10.00
N ASN A 81 -9.99 12.33 -9.68
CA ASN A 81 -9.62 13.42 -10.57
C ASN A 81 -8.46 14.25 -9.96
N ALA A 82 -7.75 15.01 -10.79
CA ALA A 82 -6.77 15.97 -10.31
C ALA A 82 -7.44 17.12 -9.55
N SER A 83 -6.75 17.68 -8.56
CA SER A 83 -7.22 18.74 -7.66
C SER A 83 -8.34 18.34 -6.70
N GLU A 84 -8.51 17.04 -6.42
CA GLU A 84 -9.52 16.53 -5.50
C GLU A 84 -8.92 15.95 -4.22
N GLN A 85 -9.63 16.14 -3.12
CA GLN A 85 -9.43 15.39 -1.89
C GLN A 85 -10.46 14.28 -1.82
N VAL A 86 -10.01 13.05 -1.70
CA VAL A 86 -10.89 11.87 -1.73
C VAL A 86 -10.61 10.93 -0.57
N GLY A 87 -11.64 10.19 -0.18
CA GLY A 87 -11.52 9.01 0.67
C GLY A 87 -11.22 7.77 -0.18
N LEU A 88 -10.43 6.85 0.35
CA LEU A 88 -10.17 5.54 -0.26
C LEU A 88 -10.76 4.45 0.62
N GLN A 89 -11.75 3.76 0.10
CA GLN A 89 -12.29 2.54 0.71
C GLN A 89 -11.63 1.34 0.07
N VAL A 90 -11.22 0.36 0.88
CA VAL A 90 -10.48 -0.81 0.41
C VAL A 90 -11.11 -2.07 0.91
N THR A 91 -11.40 -2.99 -0.01
CA THR A 91 -11.88 -4.33 0.32
C THR A 91 -10.79 -5.35 0.06
N PHE A 92 -10.53 -6.20 1.04
CA PHE A 92 -9.54 -7.26 0.98
C PHE A 92 -10.01 -8.50 1.73
N GLU A 93 -9.38 -9.62 1.44
CA GLU A 93 -9.64 -10.94 2.03
C GLU A 93 -8.42 -11.37 2.84
N ASN A 94 -8.63 -11.88 4.04
CA ASN A 94 -7.62 -12.62 4.76
C ASN A 94 -7.52 -14.03 4.16
N ASN A 95 -6.50 -14.27 3.38
CA ASN A 95 -6.30 -15.54 2.66
C ASN A 95 -5.47 -16.55 3.47
N SER A 96 -5.37 -16.34 4.79
CA SER A 96 -4.70 -17.24 5.72
C SER A 96 -5.68 -17.99 6.62
N ASP A 97 -5.22 -19.05 7.25
CA ASP A 97 -5.97 -19.82 8.24
C ASP A 97 -5.93 -19.18 9.64
N GLU A 98 -5.29 -18.02 9.78
CA GLU A 98 -5.15 -17.29 11.05
C GLU A 98 -6.14 -16.13 11.14
N SER A 99 -6.55 -15.81 12.36
CA SER A 99 -7.36 -14.65 12.67
C SER A 99 -6.51 -13.58 13.35
N TYR A 100 -6.74 -12.31 13.01
CA TYR A 100 -6.00 -11.17 13.57
C TYR A 100 -6.94 -10.24 14.32
N ASN A 101 -6.48 -9.66 15.43
CA ASN A 101 -7.20 -8.68 16.23
C ASN A 101 -6.38 -7.40 16.33
N ASN A 102 -7.05 -6.27 16.52
CA ASN A 102 -6.44 -4.95 16.69
C ASN A 102 -5.44 -4.60 15.58
N VAL A 103 -5.81 -4.88 14.33
CA VAL A 103 -4.95 -4.64 13.16
C VAL A 103 -4.97 -3.16 12.80
N LYS A 104 -3.78 -2.56 12.72
CA LYS A 104 -3.56 -1.20 12.24
C LYS A 104 -3.21 -1.25 10.75
N ALA A 105 -4.05 -0.66 9.91
CA ALA A 105 -3.79 -0.48 8.49
C ALA A 105 -3.21 0.92 8.22
N VAL A 106 -2.10 0.99 7.47
CA VAL A 106 -1.39 2.24 7.16
C VAL A 106 -1.28 2.41 5.66
N LEU A 107 -1.92 3.47 5.13
CA LEU A 107 -1.82 3.87 3.73
C LEU A 107 -0.50 4.59 3.45
N ARG A 108 0.18 4.23 2.36
CA ARG A 108 1.39 4.91 1.89
C ARG A 108 1.35 5.14 0.38
N ASN A 109 1.99 6.22 -0.04
CA ASN A 109 2.23 6.54 -1.43
C ASN A 109 3.50 7.40 -1.52
N ASP A 110 4.42 7.07 -2.42
CA ASP A 110 5.68 7.80 -2.63
C ASP A 110 5.60 8.74 -3.85
N ASN A 111 4.45 8.84 -4.52
CA ASN A 111 4.27 9.71 -5.67
C ASN A 111 4.16 11.19 -5.21
N PRO A 112 4.99 12.10 -5.72
CA PRO A 112 4.95 13.52 -5.33
C PRO A 112 3.65 14.24 -5.71
N LEU A 113 2.83 13.62 -6.57
CA LEU A 113 1.52 14.15 -6.97
C LEU A 113 0.41 13.77 -5.97
N VAL A 114 0.75 13.04 -4.91
CA VAL A 114 -0.21 12.59 -3.89
C VAL A 114 0.22 13.10 -2.53
N ARG A 115 -0.69 13.82 -1.85
CA ARG A 115 -0.55 14.18 -0.44
C ARG A 115 -1.53 13.35 0.39
N ILE A 116 -1.04 12.53 1.29
CA ILE A 116 -1.89 11.76 2.20
C ILE A 116 -2.26 12.66 3.39
N ASP A 117 -3.55 12.85 3.62
CA ASP A 117 -4.11 13.66 4.70
C ASP A 117 -4.49 12.78 5.91
N ASP A 118 -5.03 11.57 5.67
CA ASP A 118 -5.25 10.56 6.69
C ASP A 118 -4.76 9.20 6.18
N SER A 119 -3.95 8.53 6.99
CA SER A 119 -3.22 7.32 6.58
C SER A 119 -3.50 6.10 7.43
N ILE A 120 -4.31 6.21 8.50
CA ILE A 120 -4.45 5.13 9.48
C ILE A 120 -5.91 4.72 9.62
N ALA A 121 -6.15 3.41 9.46
CA ALA A 121 -7.41 2.78 9.80
C ALA A 121 -7.19 1.67 10.83
N GLN A 122 -8.17 1.50 11.73
CA GLN A 122 -8.16 0.46 12.75
C GLN A 122 -9.19 -0.61 12.42
N ILE A 123 -8.77 -1.88 12.47
CA ILE A 123 -9.61 -3.04 12.25
C ILE A 123 -9.66 -3.81 13.55
N SER A 124 -10.85 -3.94 14.15
CA SER A 124 -11.01 -4.61 15.44
C SER A 124 -10.65 -6.09 15.38
N SER A 125 -11.08 -6.77 14.32
CA SER A 125 -10.73 -8.17 14.07
C SER A 125 -10.95 -8.53 12.60
N ILE A 126 -10.22 -9.53 12.12
CA ILE A 126 -10.45 -10.20 10.85
C ILE A 126 -10.23 -11.69 11.03
N GLY A 127 -11.24 -12.50 10.73
CA GLY A 127 -11.18 -13.97 10.82
C GLY A 127 -10.39 -14.59 9.66
N ALA A 128 -10.07 -15.87 9.81
CA ALA A 128 -9.49 -16.67 8.73
C ALA A 128 -10.45 -16.72 7.53
N ASN A 129 -9.92 -16.52 6.34
CA ASN A 129 -10.68 -16.51 5.07
C ASN A 129 -11.86 -15.51 5.05
N GLU A 130 -11.80 -14.46 5.88
CA GLU A 130 -12.82 -13.41 5.95
C GLU A 130 -12.49 -12.25 5.01
N THR A 131 -13.55 -11.71 4.38
CA THR A 131 -13.47 -10.47 3.59
C THR A 131 -13.92 -9.28 4.45
N ILE A 132 -13.13 -8.21 4.46
CA ILE A 132 -13.43 -6.99 5.18
C ILE A 132 -13.22 -5.76 4.30
N SER A 133 -13.94 -4.68 4.60
CA SER A 133 -13.77 -3.38 3.96
C SER A 133 -13.36 -2.32 4.96
N ILE A 134 -12.28 -1.60 4.67
CA ILE A 134 -11.92 -0.36 5.34
C ILE A 134 -12.70 0.75 4.63
N THR A 135 -13.63 1.37 5.35
CA THR A 135 -14.50 2.42 4.79
C THR A 135 -14.10 3.82 5.21
N GLU A 136 -13.26 3.95 6.24
CA GLU A 136 -12.80 5.22 6.80
C GLU A 136 -11.31 5.15 7.17
N GLY A 137 -10.68 6.31 7.38
CA GLY A 137 -9.30 6.42 7.85
C GLY A 137 -8.25 6.55 6.73
N PHE A 138 -8.67 6.55 5.47
CA PHE A 138 -7.77 6.85 4.35
C PHE A 138 -8.30 8.04 3.56
N LYS A 139 -7.58 9.16 3.61
CA LYS A 139 -7.87 10.37 2.82
C LYS A 139 -6.59 10.89 2.18
N PHE A 140 -6.69 11.32 0.93
CA PHE A 140 -5.58 11.92 0.21
C PHE A 140 -6.05 12.97 -0.79
N PHE A 141 -5.13 13.83 -1.18
CA PHE A 141 -5.31 14.85 -2.20
C PHE A 141 -4.41 14.53 -3.40
N VAL A 142 -4.92 14.74 -4.61
CA VAL A 142 -4.16 14.62 -5.86
C VAL A 142 -3.87 16.00 -6.43
N GLU A 143 -2.59 16.26 -6.70
CA GLU A 143 -2.13 17.54 -7.23
C GLU A 143 -2.71 17.82 -8.64
N GLU A 144 -2.90 19.11 -8.96
CA GLU A 144 -3.45 19.57 -10.23
C GLU A 144 -2.65 19.10 -11.45
N THR A 145 -1.35 18.87 -11.25
CA THR A 145 -0.42 18.43 -12.31
C THR A 145 -0.46 16.94 -12.58
N ALA A 146 -1.35 16.20 -11.94
CA ALA A 146 -1.52 14.77 -12.20
C ALA A 146 -2.15 14.55 -13.58
N ASP A 147 -1.40 13.90 -14.45
CA ASP A 147 -1.86 13.60 -15.80
C ASP A 147 -3.04 12.63 -15.80
N TYR A 148 -4.01 12.89 -16.67
CA TYR A 148 -5.07 11.96 -17.04
C TYR A 148 -4.50 10.59 -17.44
N LYS A 149 -5.12 9.51 -16.96
CA LYS A 149 -4.68 8.11 -17.10
C LYS A 149 -3.43 7.72 -16.32
N SER A 150 -2.82 8.61 -15.55
CA SER A 150 -1.75 8.21 -14.64
C SER A 150 -2.23 7.14 -13.67
N MET A 151 -1.38 6.14 -13.43
CA MET A 151 -1.63 5.12 -12.41
C MET A 151 -0.92 5.52 -11.12
N LEU A 152 -1.70 5.74 -10.08
CA LEU A 152 -1.20 5.98 -8.73
C LEU A 152 -1.24 4.66 -7.97
N GLY A 153 -0.08 4.19 -7.53
CA GLY A 153 0.02 2.97 -6.72
C GLY A 153 0.01 3.33 -5.24
N PHE A 154 -1.00 2.91 -4.53
CA PHE A 154 -1.05 3.02 -3.07
C PHE A 154 -0.69 1.68 -2.46
N ASP A 155 0.05 1.71 -1.36
CA ASP A 155 0.37 0.52 -0.56
C ASP A 155 -0.32 0.64 0.80
N VAL A 156 -1.04 -0.40 1.22
CA VAL A 156 -1.60 -0.51 2.57
C VAL A 156 -0.85 -1.59 3.32
N TYR A 157 -0.25 -1.20 4.42
CA TYR A 157 0.48 -2.07 5.34
C TYR A 157 -0.38 -2.38 6.54
N PHE A 158 -0.43 -3.64 6.93
CA PHE A 158 -1.18 -4.12 8.07
C PHE A 158 -0.23 -4.56 9.17
N PHE A 159 -0.42 -4.03 10.36
CA PHE A 159 0.40 -4.33 11.54
C PHE A 159 -0.48 -4.88 12.66
N ASP A 160 0.08 -5.78 13.46
CA ASP A 160 -0.54 -6.27 14.67
C ASP A 160 -0.43 -5.25 15.83
N GLU A 161 -0.89 -5.65 17.02
CA GLU A 161 -0.84 -4.84 18.23
C GLU A 161 0.59 -4.55 18.74
N ASN A 162 1.61 -5.31 18.28
CA ASN A 162 3.02 -5.14 18.61
C ASN A 162 3.78 -4.32 17.56
N ASP A 163 3.07 -3.75 16.57
CA ASP A 163 3.66 -3.09 15.39
C ASP A 163 4.47 -4.02 14.48
N GLU A 164 4.20 -5.34 14.54
CA GLU A 164 4.78 -6.30 13.59
C GLU A 164 3.96 -6.36 12.30
N LEU A 165 4.65 -6.41 11.16
CA LEU A 165 4.00 -6.44 9.84
C LEU A 165 3.31 -7.78 9.60
N ILE A 166 1.99 -7.78 9.46
CA ILE A 166 1.18 -8.95 9.15
C ILE A 166 1.09 -9.17 7.63
N SER A 167 0.81 -8.09 6.89
CA SER A 167 0.56 -8.16 5.47
C SER A 167 0.67 -6.79 4.81
N PHE A 168 0.72 -6.77 3.49
CA PHE A 168 0.53 -5.55 2.70
C PHE A 168 -0.20 -5.87 1.41
N ILE A 169 -0.93 -4.87 0.88
CA ILE A 169 -1.60 -4.95 -0.42
C ILE A 169 -1.25 -3.72 -1.25
N ARG A 170 -1.21 -3.88 -2.57
CA ARG A 170 -1.06 -2.77 -3.50
C ARG A 170 -2.36 -2.48 -4.22
N ILE A 171 -2.75 -1.20 -4.24
CA ILE A 171 -3.98 -0.72 -4.83
C ILE A 171 -3.63 0.14 -6.03
N PRO A 172 -3.91 -0.30 -7.27
CA PRO A 172 -3.74 0.52 -8.45
C PRO A 172 -4.96 1.45 -8.61
N VAL A 173 -4.75 2.76 -8.46
CA VAL A 173 -5.81 3.76 -8.68
C VAL A 173 -5.46 4.57 -9.90
N LYS A 174 -6.42 4.74 -10.81
CA LYS A 174 -6.25 5.48 -12.06
C LYS A 174 -6.85 6.88 -11.94
N VAL A 175 -6.08 7.90 -12.34
CA VAL A 175 -6.59 9.26 -12.49
C VAL A 175 -7.50 9.32 -13.72
N GLN A 176 -8.74 9.78 -13.53
CA GLN A 176 -9.75 9.93 -14.58
C GLN A 176 -9.80 11.39 -15.09
N ASP A 177 -10.42 11.58 -16.24
CA ASP A 177 -10.67 12.91 -16.78
C ASP A 177 -11.91 13.52 -16.11
N ASN A 178 -11.88 14.83 -15.85
CA ASN A 178 -13.05 15.59 -15.40
C ASN A 178 -14.06 15.89 -16.54
N ALA A 179 -13.82 15.34 -17.73
CA ALA A 179 -14.75 15.56 -18.84
C ALA A 179 -16.13 15.01 -18.49
N LEU A 180 -17.10 15.91 -18.38
CA LEU A 180 -18.51 15.54 -18.36
C LEU A 180 -18.81 14.83 -19.69
N GLU A 181 -19.12 13.56 -19.65
CA GLU A 181 -19.73 12.90 -20.79
C GLU A 181 -21.13 13.54 -20.99
N PHE A 182 -21.27 14.30 -22.09
CA PHE A 182 -22.54 14.87 -22.53
C PHE A 182 -23.32 13.86 -23.36
#